data_aac70bd321a6b39c4af1923c470b7096
#
_entry.id   aac70bd321a6b39c4af1923c470b7096
#
_cell.length_a   1.000
_cell.length_b   1.000
_cell.length_c   1.000
_cell.angle_alpha   90.00
_cell.angle_beta   90.00
_cell.angle_gamma   90.00
#
_symmetry.space_group_name_H-M   'P 1'
#
loop_
_entity.id
_entity.type
_entity.pdbx_description
1 polymer ?
#
loop_
_entity_poly.entity_id
_entity_poly.type
_entity_poly.pdbx_seq_one_letter_code
_entity_poly.pdbx_strand_id
1 'polypeptide(L)'
;SRAERVEATLREAGLVVQRRSRIREKQSGPRVVILDTRGELSRAYREAAVAFVGGTLVPVGGHNLLEPAVWGTPVMFGPHTDHCAEVATLLSDAGGGRRVTGEEDLVSSLDEWLGRPETRYRVGQAARQAVLDNQGALTRNLELIEACLRAAPSYAHSCVATGPGPLIAKP
;
A
#
# COMPACT_ATOMS: atom_id res chain seq x y z
N SER A 1 -16.12 17.27 -5.94
CA SER A 1 -14.94 16.46 -5.53
C SER A 1 -14.94 15.09 -6.21
N ARG A 2 -13.81 14.34 -6.16
CA ARG A 2 -13.74 12.98 -6.70
C ARG A 2 -14.77 12.07 -6.02
N ALA A 3 -14.94 12.19 -4.71
CA ALA A 3 -15.92 11.41 -3.95
C ALA A 3 -17.37 11.66 -4.41
N GLU A 4 -17.71 12.88 -4.82
CA GLU A 4 -19.05 13.20 -5.35
C GLU A 4 -19.32 12.49 -6.66
N ARG A 5 -18.35 12.47 -7.56
CA ARG A 5 -18.50 11.78 -8.85
C ARG A 5 -18.67 10.27 -8.66
N VAL A 6 -17.85 9.66 -7.79
CA VAL A 6 -17.97 8.23 -7.47
C VAL A 6 -19.33 7.92 -6.84
N GLU A 7 -19.80 8.77 -5.89
CA GLU A 7 -21.12 8.62 -5.26
C GLU A 7 -22.24 8.67 -6.31
N ALA A 8 -22.19 9.62 -7.25
CA ALA A 8 -23.19 9.74 -8.32
C ALA A 8 -23.22 8.50 -9.20
N THR A 9 -22.07 8.07 -9.72
CA THR A 9 -21.96 6.87 -10.57
C THR A 9 -22.51 5.61 -9.88
N LEU A 10 -22.20 5.40 -8.60
CA LEU A 10 -22.67 4.23 -7.86
C LEU A 10 -24.19 4.29 -7.62
N ARG A 11 -24.75 5.47 -7.39
CA ARG A 11 -26.21 5.66 -7.24
C ARG A 11 -26.94 5.46 -8.56
N GLU A 12 -26.41 5.94 -9.67
CA GLU A 12 -26.93 5.69 -11.01
C GLU A 12 -26.97 4.19 -11.34
N ALA A 13 -26.02 3.41 -10.82
CA ALA A 13 -26.01 1.95 -10.86
C ALA A 13 -26.98 1.28 -9.87
N GLY A 14 -27.83 2.04 -9.17
CA GLY A 14 -28.84 1.52 -8.25
C GLY A 14 -28.29 1.09 -6.86
N LEU A 15 -27.06 1.42 -6.53
CA LEU A 15 -26.44 1.01 -5.28
C LEU A 15 -26.78 1.97 -4.11
N VAL A 16 -26.96 1.42 -2.92
CA VAL A 16 -27.09 2.21 -1.70
C VAL A 16 -25.71 2.68 -1.27
N VAL A 17 -25.46 3.99 -1.37
CA VAL A 17 -24.14 4.60 -1.14
C VAL A 17 -24.19 5.56 0.03
N GLN A 18 -23.19 5.49 0.89
CA GLN A 18 -22.97 6.40 2.00
C GLN A 18 -21.52 6.90 2.01
N ARG A 19 -21.31 8.15 2.44
CA ARG A 19 -19.98 8.66 2.74
C ARG A 19 -19.67 8.45 4.21
N ARG A 20 -18.47 7.99 4.51
CA ARG A 20 -18.01 7.80 5.90
C ARG A 20 -18.14 9.08 6.72
N SER A 21 -17.79 10.23 6.16
CA SER A 21 -17.89 11.54 6.82
C SER A 21 -19.31 11.96 7.20
N ARG A 22 -20.34 11.32 6.61
CA ARG A 22 -21.76 11.64 6.84
C ARG A 22 -22.49 10.57 7.67
N ILE A 23 -21.84 9.47 8.00
CA ILE A 23 -22.43 8.41 8.83
C ILE A 23 -22.44 8.89 10.28
N ARG A 24 -23.63 9.14 10.82
CA ARG A 24 -23.86 9.51 12.23
C ARG A 24 -24.32 8.33 13.08
N GLU A 25 -25.03 7.38 12.49
CA GLU A 25 -25.61 6.22 13.17
C GLU A 25 -25.32 4.95 12.42
N LYS A 26 -25.23 3.83 13.16
CA LYS A 26 -25.06 2.50 12.58
C LYS A 26 -26.35 2.09 11.86
N GLN A 27 -26.30 1.98 10.56
CA GLN A 27 -27.41 1.51 9.73
C GLN A 27 -27.19 0.05 9.35
N SER A 28 -28.29 -0.71 9.24
CA SER A 28 -28.27 -2.11 8.85
C SER A 28 -28.41 -2.28 7.33
N GLY A 29 -27.92 -3.40 6.80
CA GLY A 29 -28.06 -3.79 5.40
C GLY A 29 -26.82 -3.57 4.54
N PRO A 30 -26.75 -4.21 3.36
CA PRO A 30 -25.65 -4.07 2.41
C PRO A 30 -25.61 -2.67 1.80
N ARG A 31 -24.44 -2.11 1.71
CA ARG A 31 -24.22 -0.77 1.17
C ARG A 31 -22.79 -0.59 0.69
N VAL A 32 -22.58 0.38 -0.17
CA VAL A 32 -21.25 0.88 -0.50
C VAL A 32 -20.93 2.06 0.43
N VAL A 33 -19.81 2.00 1.12
CA VAL A 33 -19.30 3.11 1.93
C VAL A 33 -18.11 3.73 1.21
N ILE A 34 -18.24 5.01 0.86
CA ILE A 34 -17.10 5.78 0.34
C ILE A 34 -16.33 6.31 1.55
N LEU A 35 -15.10 5.84 1.70
CA LEU A 35 -14.19 6.29 2.75
C LEU A 35 -13.55 7.62 2.29
N ASP A 36 -14.18 8.72 2.61
CA ASP A 36 -13.77 10.09 2.27
C ASP A 36 -13.08 10.82 3.45
N THR A 37 -12.68 10.08 4.47
CA THR A 37 -11.92 10.51 5.64
C THR A 37 -10.47 10.06 5.55
N ARG A 38 -9.57 10.65 6.35
CA ARG A 38 -8.16 10.28 6.41
C ARG A 38 -7.87 9.42 7.64
N GLY A 39 -6.90 8.50 7.51
CA GLY A 39 -6.40 7.68 8.63
C GLY A 39 -7.26 6.47 9.00
N GLU A 40 -8.39 6.24 8.32
CA GLU A 40 -9.27 5.10 8.62
C GLU A 40 -9.07 3.89 7.70
N LEU A 41 -8.33 4.02 6.59
CA LEU A 41 -8.18 2.97 5.58
C LEU A 41 -7.54 1.69 6.16
N SER A 42 -6.51 1.83 6.98
CA SER A 42 -5.84 0.70 7.63
C SER A 42 -6.80 -0.10 8.52
N ARG A 43 -7.71 0.59 9.23
CA ARG A 43 -8.76 -0.08 10.02
C ARG A 43 -9.77 -0.80 9.13
N ALA A 44 -10.13 -0.21 7.98
CA ALA A 44 -11.03 -0.84 7.03
C ALA A 44 -10.43 -2.15 6.49
N TYR A 45 -9.14 -2.18 6.19
CA TYR A 45 -8.46 -3.41 5.78
C TYR A 45 -8.49 -4.50 6.85
N ARG A 46 -8.33 -4.15 8.12
CA ARG A 46 -8.38 -5.13 9.21
C ARG A 46 -9.72 -5.86 9.30
N GLU A 47 -10.81 -5.19 8.99
CA GLU A 47 -12.17 -5.74 9.03
C GLU A 47 -12.61 -6.31 7.67
N ALA A 48 -11.79 -6.16 6.63
CA ALA A 48 -12.14 -6.59 5.29
C ALA A 48 -11.96 -8.11 5.10
N ALA A 49 -12.91 -8.73 4.42
CA ALA A 49 -12.79 -10.13 4.02
C ALA A 49 -11.79 -10.32 2.86
N VAL A 50 -11.75 -9.37 1.94
CA VAL A 50 -10.85 -9.32 0.76
C VAL A 50 -10.56 -7.86 0.44
N ALA A 51 -9.39 -7.57 -0.05
CA ALA A 51 -9.03 -6.26 -0.58
C ALA A 51 -8.65 -6.34 -2.05
N PHE A 52 -9.26 -5.50 -2.87
CA PHE A 52 -8.78 -5.22 -4.22
C PHE A 52 -8.07 -3.86 -4.23
N VAL A 53 -6.81 -3.85 -4.63
CA VAL A 53 -6.02 -2.61 -4.66
C VAL A 53 -6.13 -1.97 -6.03
N GLY A 54 -6.77 -0.80 -6.07
CA GLY A 54 -7.03 -0.04 -7.28
C GLY A 54 -5.79 0.56 -7.93
N GLY A 55 -5.97 1.08 -9.16
CA GLY A 55 -4.88 1.61 -9.98
C GLY A 55 -3.99 0.53 -10.60
N THR A 56 -4.41 -0.73 -10.53
CA THR A 56 -3.66 -1.89 -11.03
C THR A 56 -4.31 -2.56 -12.25
N LEU A 57 -5.60 -2.28 -12.55
CA LEU A 57 -6.25 -2.72 -13.78
C LEU A 57 -5.99 -1.78 -14.97
N VAL A 58 -5.49 -0.60 -14.69
CA VAL A 58 -5.13 0.42 -15.68
C VAL A 58 -3.67 0.84 -15.47
N PRO A 59 -2.96 1.36 -16.49
CA PRO A 59 -1.52 1.64 -16.43
C PRO A 59 -1.21 2.91 -15.62
N VAL A 60 -1.58 2.92 -14.34
CA VAL A 60 -1.24 3.99 -13.38
C VAL A 60 -0.28 3.51 -12.28
N GLY A 61 0.18 2.25 -12.36
CA GLY A 61 1.26 1.71 -11.53
C GLY A 61 0.86 1.12 -10.18
N GLY A 62 -0.43 1.20 -9.79
CA GLY A 62 -0.94 0.60 -8.55
C GLY A 62 -0.71 1.41 -7.28
N HIS A 63 -1.32 0.94 -6.21
CA HIS A 63 -1.19 1.46 -4.85
C HIS A 63 -0.52 0.44 -3.92
N ASN A 64 -0.34 0.78 -2.66
CA ASN A 64 0.38 -0.03 -1.67
C ASN A 64 -0.36 -1.33 -1.35
N LEU A 65 0.22 -2.47 -1.73
CA LEU A 65 -0.32 -3.81 -1.48
C LEU A 65 -0.01 -4.32 -0.05
N LEU A 66 0.97 -3.73 0.63
CA LEU A 66 1.34 -4.13 1.99
C LEU A 66 0.29 -3.71 3.02
N GLU A 67 -0.46 -2.63 2.78
CA GLU A 67 -1.45 -2.13 3.73
C GLU A 67 -2.53 -3.17 4.08
N PRO A 68 -3.20 -3.85 3.14
CA PRO A 68 -4.10 -4.94 3.47
C PRO A 68 -3.36 -6.19 3.95
N ALA A 69 -2.20 -6.53 3.36
CA ALA A 69 -1.46 -7.75 3.65
C ALA A 69 -0.99 -7.82 5.12
N VAL A 70 -0.57 -6.72 5.72
CA VAL A 70 -0.13 -6.67 7.13
C VAL A 70 -1.23 -7.09 8.11
N TRP A 71 -2.49 -6.87 7.75
CA TRP A 71 -3.65 -7.28 8.53
C TRP A 71 -4.10 -8.73 8.28
N GLY A 72 -3.47 -9.42 7.36
CA GLY A 72 -3.89 -10.75 6.93
C GLY A 72 -5.12 -10.73 6.06
N THR A 73 -5.38 -9.61 5.39
CA THR A 73 -6.44 -9.50 4.40
C THR A 73 -5.93 -10.01 3.07
N PRO A 74 -6.59 -10.98 2.43
CA PRO A 74 -6.25 -11.44 1.09
C PRO A 74 -6.27 -10.30 0.09
N VAL A 75 -5.24 -10.22 -0.75
CA VAL A 75 -5.02 -9.08 -1.65
C VAL A 75 -5.21 -9.48 -3.10
N MET A 76 -6.07 -8.77 -3.82
CA MET A 76 -6.21 -8.86 -5.28
C MET A 76 -5.68 -7.58 -5.93
N PHE A 77 -5.05 -7.71 -7.08
CA PHE A 77 -4.51 -6.60 -7.85
C PHE A 77 -4.42 -6.95 -9.34
N GLY A 78 -4.46 -5.94 -10.20
CA GLY A 78 -4.37 -6.11 -11.66
C GLY A 78 -2.93 -6.27 -12.15
N PRO A 79 -2.71 -6.28 -13.49
CA PRO A 79 -1.39 -6.50 -14.09
C PRO A 79 -0.44 -5.31 -13.97
N HIS A 80 -0.96 -4.08 -13.80
CA HIS A 80 -0.15 -2.85 -13.77
C HIS A 80 0.30 -2.54 -12.35
N THR A 81 1.44 -3.10 -11.95
CA THR A 81 2.00 -2.98 -10.59
C THR A 81 3.38 -2.32 -10.57
N ASP A 82 3.66 -1.42 -11.52
CA ASP A 82 4.99 -0.83 -11.71
C ASP A 82 5.54 -0.15 -10.45
N HIS A 83 4.66 0.50 -9.66
CA HIS A 83 5.05 1.16 -8.40
C HIS A 83 5.16 0.20 -7.19
N CYS A 84 4.75 -1.06 -7.34
CA CYS A 84 4.74 -2.05 -6.27
C CYS A 84 5.08 -3.47 -6.77
N ALA A 85 5.89 -3.57 -7.84
CA ALA A 85 6.17 -4.82 -8.53
C ALA A 85 6.80 -5.89 -7.61
N GLU A 86 7.75 -5.50 -6.77
CA GLU A 86 8.40 -6.40 -5.81
C GLU A 86 7.40 -6.97 -4.80
N VAL A 87 6.52 -6.12 -4.29
CA VAL A 87 5.48 -6.53 -3.32
C VAL A 87 4.43 -7.41 -4.01
N ALA A 88 4.05 -7.09 -5.24
CA ALA A 88 3.11 -7.90 -6.01
C ALA A 88 3.67 -9.31 -6.27
N THR A 89 4.95 -9.42 -6.61
CA THR A 89 5.65 -10.71 -6.78
C THR A 89 5.71 -11.45 -5.44
N LEU A 90 6.18 -10.80 -4.38
CA LEU A 90 6.25 -11.37 -3.04
C LEU A 90 4.92 -11.98 -2.59
N LEU A 91 3.83 -11.24 -2.71
CA LEU A 91 2.51 -11.71 -2.29
C LEU A 91 1.99 -12.83 -3.19
N SER A 92 2.26 -12.80 -4.50
CA SER A 92 1.88 -13.87 -5.43
C SER A 92 2.61 -15.17 -5.11
N ASP A 93 3.93 -15.11 -4.93
CA ASP A 93 4.78 -16.28 -4.66
C ASP A 93 4.47 -16.92 -3.31
N ALA A 94 4.14 -16.10 -2.32
CA ALA A 94 3.69 -16.58 -1.01
C ALA A 94 2.25 -17.13 -1.02
N GLY A 95 1.49 -16.97 -2.10
CA GLY A 95 0.07 -17.33 -2.15
C GLY A 95 -0.83 -16.42 -1.30
N GLY A 96 -0.35 -15.24 -0.92
CA GLY A 96 -1.06 -14.22 -0.16
C GLY A 96 -1.76 -13.15 -1.01
N GLY A 97 -1.44 -13.12 -2.31
CA GLY A 97 -2.03 -12.22 -3.29
C GLY A 97 -2.42 -12.92 -4.57
N ARG A 98 -3.41 -12.38 -5.26
CA ARG A 98 -3.83 -12.86 -6.59
C ARG A 98 -3.81 -11.72 -7.61
N ARG A 99 -3.05 -11.94 -8.68
CA ARG A 99 -3.11 -11.07 -9.85
C ARG A 99 -4.32 -11.45 -10.69
N VAL A 100 -5.17 -10.47 -10.98
CA VAL A 100 -6.35 -10.61 -11.84
C VAL A 100 -6.11 -9.88 -13.16
N THR A 101 -6.58 -10.46 -14.25
CA THR A 101 -6.30 -9.97 -15.61
C THR A 101 -7.34 -8.97 -16.11
N GLY A 102 -8.50 -8.89 -15.47
CA GLY A 102 -9.59 -7.99 -15.84
C GLY A 102 -10.78 -8.12 -14.91
N GLU A 103 -11.91 -7.55 -15.33
CA GLU A 103 -13.14 -7.48 -14.53
C GLU A 103 -13.73 -8.87 -14.28
N GLU A 104 -13.84 -9.71 -15.30
CA GLU A 104 -14.42 -11.06 -15.18
C GLU A 104 -13.59 -11.94 -14.23
N ASP A 105 -12.27 -11.86 -14.34
CA ASP A 105 -11.35 -12.59 -13.45
C ASP A 105 -11.43 -12.06 -12.01
N LEU A 106 -11.56 -10.75 -11.84
CA LEU A 106 -11.79 -10.15 -10.52
C LEU A 106 -13.08 -10.66 -9.88
N VAL A 107 -14.19 -10.68 -10.63
CA VAL A 107 -15.49 -11.15 -10.13
C VAL A 107 -15.41 -12.63 -9.75
N SER A 108 -14.89 -13.50 -10.63
CA SER A 108 -14.76 -14.91 -10.34
C SER A 108 -13.85 -15.21 -9.15
N SER A 109 -12.76 -14.45 -9.01
CA SER A 109 -11.82 -14.55 -7.88
C SER A 109 -12.47 -14.09 -6.56
N LEU A 110 -13.27 -13.03 -6.61
CA LEU A 110 -14.05 -12.57 -5.44
C LEU A 110 -15.08 -13.62 -5.01
N ASP A 111 -15.84 -14.18 -5.94
CA ASP A 111 -16.83 -15.22 -5.65
C ASP A 111 -16.18 -16.46 -5.03
N GLU A 112 -15.02 -16.87 -5.56
CA GLU A 112 -14.26 -17.98 -4.99
C GLU A 112 -13.84 -17.70 -3.54
N TRP A 113 -13.24 -16.56 -3.28
CA TRP A 113 -12.71 -16.27 -1.95
C TRP A 113 -13.79 -15.92 -0.94
N LEU A 114 -14.87 -15.25 -1.35
CA LEU A 114 -16.00 -14.96 -0.48
C LEU A 114 -16.81 -16.22 -0.16
N GLY A 115 -16.94 -17.13 -1.14
CA GLY A 115 -17.65 -18.41 -0.97
C GLY A 115 -16.87 -19.46 -0.19
N ARG A 116 -15.54 -19.30 0.01
CA ARG A 116 -14.66 -20.28 0.68
C ARG A 116 -13.87 -19.66 1.84
N PRO A 117 -14.46 -19.57 3.04
CA PRO A 117 -13.82 -18.92 4.20
C PRO A 117 -12.45 -19.49 4.57
N GLU A 118 -12.25 -20.80 4.46
CA GLU A 118 -10.96 -21.46 4.75
C GLU A 118 -9.87 -21.07 3.76
N THR A 119 -10.18 -21.03 2.46
CA THR A 119 -9.24 -20.55 1.43
C THR A 119 -8.86 -19.10 1.69
N ARG A 120 -9.86 -18.26 1.96
CA ARG A 120 -9.66 -16.84 2.28
C ARG A 120 -8.76 -16.64 3.50
N TYR A 121 -9.01 -17.40 4.59
CA TYR A 121 -8.19 -17.36 5.78
C TYR A 121 -6.72 -17.74 5.48
N ARG A 122 -6.52 -18.86 4.78
CA ARG A 122 -5.18 -19.33 4.39
C ARG A 122 -4.43 -18.32 3.55
N VAL A 123 -5.08 -17.73 2.55
CA VAL A 123 -4.48 -16.68 1.69
C VAL A 123 -4.12 -15.44 2.54
N GLY A 124 -5.01 -15.02 3.43
CA GLY A 124 -4.75 -13.90 4.33
C GLY A 124 -3.55 -14.15 5.27
N GLN A 125 -3.44 -15.36 5.84
CA GLN A 125 -2.29 -15.72 6.67
C GLN A 125 -0.99 -15.73 5.86
N ALA A 126 -1.02 -16.23 4.62
CA ALA A 126 0.13 -16.21 3.72
C ALA A 126 0.56 -14.77 3.40
N ALA A 127 -0.40 -13.88 3.13
CA ALA A 127 -0.12 -12.46 2.92
C ALA A 127 0.59 -11.82 4.12
N ARG A 128 0.05 -12.05 5.31
CA ARG A 128 0.64 -11.52 6.54
C ARG A 128 2.03 -12.09 6.82
N GLN A 129 2.22 -13.39 6.65
CA GLN A 129 3.51 -14.03 6.88
C GLN A 129 4.58 -13.49 5.92
N ALA A 130 4.25 -13.33 4.63
CA ALA A 130 5.15 -12.73 3.65
C ALA A 130 5.61 -11.33 4.08
N VAL A 131 4.72 -10.51 4.65
CA VAL A 131 5.11 -9.20 5.19
C VAL A 131 6.03 -9.34 6.38
N LEU A 132 5.72 -10.24 7.34
CA LEU A 132 6.53 -10.44 8.54
C LEU A 132 7.94 -10.94 8.21
N ASP A 133 8.06 -11.89 7.30
CA ASP A 133 9.36 -12.47 6.88
C ASP A 133 10.26 -11.44 6.17
N ASN A 134 9.65 -10.42 5.59
CA ASN A 134 10.35 -9.31 4.94
C ASN A 134 10.53 -8.07 5.83
N GLN A 135 10.12 -8.13 7.09
CA GLN A 135 10.44 -7.09 8.07
C GLN A 135 11.95 -7.08 8.38
N GLY A 136 12.44 -5.93 8.85
CA GLY A 136 13.86 -5.77 9.21
C GLY A 136 14.71 -5.12 8.12
N ALA A 137 14.15 -4.72 6.98
CA ALA A 137 14.88 -3.95 5.97
C ALA A 137 15.50 -2.67 6.57
N LEU A 138 14.78 -1.98 7.47
CA LEU A 138 15.30 -0.81 8.16
C LEU A 138 16.52 -1.17 9.03
N THR A 139 16.44 -2.24 9.79
CA THR A 139 17.57 -2.70 10.65
C THR A 139 18.78 -3.06 9.80
N ARG A 140 18.58 -3.84 8.72
CA ARG A 140 19.68 -4.17 7.77
C ARG A 140 20.29 -2.93 7.13
N ASN A 141 19.46 -1.96 6.73
CA ASN A 141 19.96 -0.71 6.14
C ASN A 141 20.73 0.13 7.16
N LEU A 142 20.29 0.21 8.40
CA LEU A 142 21.02 0.89 9.48
C LEU A 142 22.36 0.22 9.74
N GLU A 143 22.42 -1.11 9.84
CA GLU A 143 23.66 -1.88 9.99
C GLU A 143 24.64 -1.62 8.83
N LEU A 144 24.13 -1.58 7.58
CA LEU A 144 24.95 -1.25 6.42
C LEU A 144 25.47 0.19 6.47
N ILE A 145 24.64 1.15 6.82
CA ILE A 145 25.03 2.56 6.96
C ILE A 145 26.10 2.69 8.07
N GLU A 146 25.89 2.08 9.22
CA GLU A 146 26.86 2.08 10.31
C GLU A 146 28.18 1.42 9.90
N ALA A 147 28.15 0.33 9.16
CA ALA A 147 29.34 -0.34 8.66
C ALA A 147 30.09 0.58 7.67
N CYS A 148 29.38 1.25 6.76
CA CYS A 148 29.97 2.21 5.85
C CYS A 148 30.60 3.41 6.57
N LEU A 149 29.92 3.95 7.58
CA LEU A 149 30.45 5.06 8.39
C LEU A 149 31.69 4.66 9.19
N ARG A 150 31.74 3.44 9.71
CA ARG A 150 32.91 2.91 10.41
C ARG A 150 34.09 2.62 9.46
N ALA A 151 33.81 2.22 8.23
CA ALA A 151 34.82 1.94 7.21
C ALA A 151 35.29 3.20 6.46
N ALA A 152 34.57 4.31 6.54
CA ALA A 152 34.97 5.55 5.92
C ALA A 152 36.23 6.07 6.60
N PRO A 153 37.37 6.27 5.86
CA PRO A 153 38.53 6.94 6.43
C PRO A 153 38.09 8.32 6.90
N SER A 154 38.60 8.73 8.08
CA SER A 154 38.23 10.00 8.70
C SER A 154 38.68 11.17 7.79
N TYR A 155 37.80 11.63 6.95
CA TYR A 155 37.92 12.92 6.25
C TYR A 155 37.60 14.09 7.20
N ALA A 156 37.89 13.92 8.47
CA ALA A 156 37.86 15.02 9.42
C ALA A 156 39.25 15.71 9.37
N HIS A 157 39.26 16.99 9.08
CA HIS A 157 40.34 17.95 9.24
C HIS A 157 41.25 18.22 8.01
N SER A 158 40.71 18.76 6.93
CA SER A 158 41.52 19.65 6.06
C SER A 158 40.73 20.82 5.43
N CYS A 159 39.72 21.30 6.13
CA CYS A 159 39.06 22.57 5.76
C CYS A 159 39.03 23.54 6.93
N VAL A 160 40.21 23.85 7.49
CA VAL A 160 40.36 25.03 8.33
C VAL A 160 41.66 25.74 7.91
N ALA A 161 41.50 27.00 7.61
CA ALA A 161 42.54 28.01 7.45
C ALA A 161 43.14 28.22 6.05
N THR A 162 42.42 28.90 5.19
CA THR A 162 42.99 30.02 4.45
C THR A 162 42.14 31.26 4.77
N GLY A 163 42.64 32.03 5.72
CA GLY A 163 42.10 33.33 6.06
C GLY A 163 42.20 34.31 4.87
N PRO A 164 41.41 35.41 4.89
CA PRO A 164 41.44 36.39 3.82
C PRO A 164 42.77 37.11 3.79
N GLY A 165 43.45 37.02 2.63
CA GLY A 165 44.63 37.80 2.35
C GLY A 165 44.34 39.32 2.34
N PRO A 166 45.33 40.19 2.54
CA PRO A 166 45.16 41.62 2.74
C PRO A 166 44.61 42.32 1.50
N LEU A 167 43.62 43.17 1.69
CA LEU A 167 43.11 44.14 0.74
C LEU A 167 44.23 45.12 0.33
N ILE A 168 44.69 45.02 -0.91
CA ILE A 168 45.59 46.01 -1.51
C ILE A 168 44.72 47.23 -1.87
N ALA A 169 44.97 48.34 -1.17
CA ALA A 169 44.50 49.66 -1.58
C ALA A 169 45.20 50.09 -2.88
N LYS A 170 44.44 50.56 -3.85
CA LYS A 170 44.96 51.27 -5.01
C LYS A 170 44.79 52.77 -4.83
N PRO A 171 45.70 53.56 -5.42
CA PRO A 171 45.77 55.00 -5.31
C PRO A 171 44.59 55.72 -6.02
#